data_03ad130b96aeeda3ca2410aed11f09a8
#
_entry.id   03ad130b96aeeda3ca2410aed11f09a8
#
_cell.length_a   1.000
_cell.length_b   1.000
_cell.length_c   1.000
_cell.angle_alpha   90.00
_cell.angle_beta   90.00
_cell.angle_gamma   90.00
#
_symmetry.space_group_name_H-M   'P 1'
#
loop_
_entity.id
_entity.type
_entity.pdbx_description
1 polymer ?
#
loop_
_entity_poly.entity_id
_entity_poly.type
_entity_poly.pdbx_seq_one_letter_code
_entity_poly.pdbx_strand_id
1 'polypeptide(L)'
;MKNKFSKIALSSTSQDESIMSIARQIFEILSNVGVETLYDDNLSDLAEQIGKKSSSVEHIIQNADLLIAIGGDGTMLNCSQKYGSKGIPILGINLGKRGFLTDIAPDEITTRLIDVVKGKFVEDKRFFLEASLKGHKQNLIALNEVVIHSGAIAQLIEFNLFINDHFVYRQKADGLIVNTPTGSTAYSLSGGGPIVHPGVDAITLSPMFPQSLSSSPLVVRADSFIRVELINPELTAQVSFESEVSLNIKG
;
A
#
# COMPACT_ATOMS: atom_id res chain seq x y z
N MET A 1 -22.05 -26.21 1.70
CA MET A 1 -22.03 -24.82 2.23
C MET A 1 -21.87 -23.86 1.05
N LYS A 2 -22.57 -22.75 1.04
CA LYS A 2 -22.45 -21.74 -0.03
C LYS A 2 -21.11 -21.01 0.14
N ASN A 3 -20.37 -20.81 -0.94
CA ASN A 3 -19.13 -20.04 -0.92
C ASN A 3 -19.40 -18.57 -0.55
N LYS A 4 -18.51 -17.96 0.22
CA LYS A 4 -18.57 -16.53 0.57
C LYS A 4 -18.26 -15.67 -0.65
N PHE A 5 -17.32 -16.13 -1.49
CA PHE A 5 -16.89 -15.49 -2.71
C PHE A 5 -17.28 -16.35 -3.92
N SER A 6 -17.77 -15.72 -4.97
CA SER A 6 -18.19 -16.39 -6.21
C SER A 6 -17.19 -16.14 -7.34
N LYS A 7 -16.50 -15.00 -7.31
CA LYS A 7 -15.56 -14.58 -8.33
C LYS A 7 -14.32 -13.95 -7.69
N ILE A 8 -13.17 -14.57 -7.88
CA ILE A 8 -11.89 -14.17 -7.29
C ILE A 8 -10.92 -13.76 -8.39
N ALA A 9 -10.32 -12.56 -8.27
CA ALA A 9 -9.27 -12.13 -9.16
C ALA A 9 -7.90 -12.53 -8.63
N LEU A 10 -6.99 -12.91 -9.52
CA LEU A 10 -5.57 -13.15 -9.24
C LEU A 10 -4.72 -12.04 -9.84
N SER A 11 -3.79 -11.51 -9.09
CA SER A 11 -2.88 -10.44 -9.50
C SER A 11 -1.47 -10.65 -8.98
N SER A 12 -0.48 -10.20 -9.75
CA SER A 12 0.92 -10.18 -9.38
C SER A 12 1.63 -8.98 -10.02
N THR A 13 2.83 -8.65 -9.56
CA THR A 13 3.71 -7.64 -10.17
C THR A 13 4.80 -8.25 -11.05
N SER A 14 4.89 -9.58 -11.14
CA SER A 14 5.89 -10.32 -11.92
C SER A 14 5.23 -11.54 -12.58
N GLN A 15 5.92 -12.08 -13.59
CA GLN A 15 5.55 -13.28 -14.35
C GLN A 15 6.53 -14.44 -14.09
N ASP A 16 7.22 -14.44 -12.96
CA ASP A 16 8.19 -15.46 -12.62
C ASP A 16 7.55 -16.86 -12.56
N GLU A 17 8.31 -17.90 -12.88
CA GLU A 17 7.82 -19.27 -12.91
C GLU A 17 7.21 -19.73 -11.56
N SER A 18 7.78 -19.26 -10.45
CA SER A 18 7.25 -19.52 -9.11
C SER A 18 5.85 -18.92 -8.89
N ILE A 19 5.62 -17.71 -9.40
CA ILE A 19 4.31 -17.04 -9.35
C ILE A 19 3.31 -17.80 -10.22
N MET A 20 3.71 -18.16 -11.43
CA MET A 20 2.84 -18.90 -12.37
C MET A 20 2.44 -20.27 -11.82
N SER A 21 3.38 -20.97 -11.13
CA SER A 21 3.09 -22.23 -10.46
C SER A 21 2.06 -22.08 -9.34
N ILE A 22 2.22 -21.07 -8.47
CA ILE A 22 1.29 -20.79 -7.39
C ILE A 22 -0.06 -20.33 -7.92
N ALA A 23 -0.09 -19.46 -8.93
CA ALA A 23 -1.33 -19.00 -9.56
C ALA A 23 -2.11 -20.17 -10.18
N ARG A 24 -1.43 -21.15 -10.79
CA ARG A 24 -2.04 -22.38 -11.30
C ARG A 24 -2.61 -23.24 -10.16
N GLN A 25 -1.87 -23.43 -9.08
CA GLN A 25 -2.36 -24.16 -7.90
C GLN A 25 -3.62 -23.50 -7.32
N ILE A 26 -3.64 -22.17 -7.20
CA ILE A 26 -4.81 -21.42 -6.73
C ILE A 26 -6.00 -21.63 -7.68
N PHE A 27 -5.78 -21.54 -8.99
CA PHE A 27 -6.82 -21.80 -9.98
C PHE A 27 -7.44 -23.19 -9.82
N GLU A 28 -6.64 -24.23 -9.69
CA GLU A 28 -7.11 -25.61 -9.51
C GLU A 28 -7.96 -25.74 -8.24
N ILE A 29 -7.51 -25.17 -7.11
CA ILE A 29 -8.27 -25.18 -5.86
C ILE A 29 -9.62 -24.47 -6.03
N LEU A 30 -9.63 -23.26 -6.59
CA LEU A 30 -10.84 -22.45 -6.76
C LEU A 30 -11.81 -23.10 -7.74
N SER A 31 -11.32 -23.66 -8.83
CA SER A 31 -12.12 -24.39 -9.82
C SER A 31 -12.82 -25.60 -9.20
N ASN A 32 -12.10 -26.37 -8.36
CA ASN A 32 -12.66 -27.54 -7.68
C ASN A 32 -13.80 -27.21 -6.69
N VAL A 33 -13.82 -25.98 -6.19
CA VAL A 33 -14.89 -25.51 -5.29
C VAL A 33 -15.92 -24.63 -6.00
N GLY A 34 -15.86 -24.51 -7.35
CA GLY A 34 -16.85 -23.80 -8.16
C GLY A 34 -16.75 -22.27 -8.05
N VAL A 35 -15.57 -21.73 -7.82
CA VAL A 35 -15.30 -20.28 -7.82
C VAL A 35 -14.74 -19.87 -9.19
N GLU A 36 -15.32 -18.83 -9.78
CA GLU A 36 -14.81 -18.24 -11.00
C GLU A 36 -13.55 -17.43 -10.75
N THR A 37 -12.55 -17.53 -11.65
CA THR A 37 -11.30 -16.77 -11.54
C THR A 37 -11.15 -15.76 -12.66
N LEU A 38 -10.71 -14.55 -12.31
CA LEU A 38 -10.24 -13.49 -13.21
C LEU A 38 -8.71 -13.35 -13.06
N TYR A 39 -8.06 -12.84 -14.08
CA TYR A 39 -6.60 -12.69 -14.11
C TYR A 39 -6.24 -11.29 -14.56
N ASP A 40 -5.31 -10.62 -13.88
CA ASP A 40 -4.75 -9.37 -14.38
C ASP A 40 -3.78 -9.61 -15.54
N ASP A 41 -3.30 -8.53 -16.17
CA ASP A 41 -2.45 -8.63 -17.36
C ASP A 41 -1.11 -9.31 -17.10
N ASN A 42 -0.57 -9.25 -15.87
CA ASN A 42 0.65 -9.96 -15.51
C ASN A 42 0.48 -11.48 -15.45
N LEU A 43 -0.74 -11.96 -15.38
CA LEU A 43 -1.08 -13.40 -15.42
C LEU A 43 -1.74 -13.81 -16.75
N SER A 44 -1.57 -13.04 -17.82
CA SER A 44 -2.12 -13.32 -19.16
C SER A 44 -1.70 -14.67 -19.69
N ASP A 45 -0.42 -15.05 -19.56
CA ASP A 45 0.12 -16.32 -20.04
C ASP A 45 -0.57 -17.53 -19.36
N LEU A 46 -0.81 -17.44 -18.05
CA LEU A 46 -1.57 -18.45 -17.34
C LEU A 46 -3.03 -18.49 -17.82
N ALA A 47 -3.65 -17.32 -17.98
CA ALA A 47 -5.03 -17.24 -18.45
C ALA A 47 -5.19 -17.93 -19.82
N GLU A 48 -4.29 -17.66 -20.76
CA GLU A 48 -4.29 -18.29 -22.10
C GLU A 48 -4.10 -19.81 -22.03
N GLN A 49 -3.16 -20.30 -21.20
CA GLN A 49 -2.89 -21.74 -21.01
C GLN A 49 -4.12 -22.52 -20.51
N ILE A 50 -5.01 -21.88 -19.78
CA ILE A 50 -6.25 -22.48 -19.26
C ILE A 50 -7.49 -22.09 -20.07
N GLY A 51 -7.31 -21.50 -21.28
CA GLY A 51 -8.39 -21.12 -22.19
C GLY A 51 -9.19 -19.89 -21.76
N LYS A 52 -8.60 -19.02 -20.95
CA LYS A 52 -9.18 -17.74 -20.49
C LYS A 52 -8.41 -16.55 -21.06
N LYS A 53 -8.89 -15.34 -20.79
CA LYS A 53 -8.21 -14.08 -21.13
C LYS A 53 -7.93 -13.30 -19.87
N SER A 54 -6.90 -12.45 -19.89
CA SER A 54 -6.69 -11.42 -18.87
C SER A 54 -7.85 -10.42 -18.88
N SER A 55 -8.02 -9.74 -17.77
CA SER A 55 -9.07 -8.77 -17.52
C SER A 55 -8.48 -7.40 -17.21
N SER A 56 -9.08 -6.35 -17.75
CA SER A 56 -8.67 -4.99 -17.37
C SER A 56 -8.92 -4.71 -15.88
N VAL A 57 -8.24 -3.72 -15.36
CA VAL A 57 -8.39 -3.28 -13.96
C VAL A 57 -9.85 -2.94 -13.65
N GLU A 58 -10.52 -2.20 -14.53
CA GLU A 58 -11.92 -1.80 -14.40
C GLU A 58 -12.84 -3.02 -14.36
N HIS A 59 -12.57 -4.03 -15.20
CA HIS A 59 -13.35 -5.26 -15.21
C HIS A 59 -13.20 -6.04 -13.89
N ILE A 60 -11.99 -6.13 -13.37
CA ILE A 60 -11.72 -6.77 -12.08
C ILE A 60 -12.44 -6.01 -10.95
N ILE A 61 -12.32 -4.67 -10.90
CA ILE A 61 -12.97 -3.83 -9.90
C ILE A 61 -14.49 -4.01 -9.89
N GLN A 62 -15.11 -4.17 -11.04
CA GLN A 62 -16.56 -4.29 -11.16
C GLN A 62 -17.09 -5.70 -10.87
N ASN A 63 -16.27 -6.72 -10.99
CA ASN A 63 -16.73 -8.10 -11.00
C ASN A 63 -16.14 -9.00 -9.92
N ALA A 64 -14.99 -8.68 -9.34
CA ALA A 64 -14.36 -9.54 -8.36
C ALA A 64 -14.89 -9.27 -6.92
N ASP A 65 -15.17 -10.34 -6.19
CA ASP A 65 -15.56 -10.29 -4.78
C ASP A 65 -14.34 -10.23 -3.85
N LEU A 66 -13.19 -10.72 -4.32
CA LEU A 66 -11.92 -10.80 -3.62
C LEU A 66 -10.79 -10.73 -4.65
N LEU A 67 -9.69 -10.10 -4.31
CA LEU A 67 -8.42 -10.18 -5.04
C LEU A 67 -7.42 -11.02 -4.26
N ILE A 68 -6.72 -11.92 -4.93
CA ILE A 68 -5.55 -12.61 -4.38
C ILE A 68 -4.30 -11.99 -5.00
N ALA A 69 -3.48 -11.36 -4.16
CA ALA A 69 -2.19 -10.82 -4.53
C ALA A 69 -1.11 -11.90 -4.31
N ILE A 70 -0.43 -12.30 -5.39
CA ILE A 70 0.60 -13.35 -5.36
C ILE A 70 1.97 -12.68 -5.42
N GLY A 71 2.68 -12.63 -4.29
CA GLY A 71 3.97 -11.95 -4.17
C GLY A 71 4.29 -11.54 -2.74
N GLY A 72 5.24 -10.62 -2.58
CA GLY A 72 5.61 -10.03 -1.29
C GLY A 72 4.83 -8.76 -0.97
N ASP A 73 5.32 -8.01 0.04
CA ASP A 73 4.70 -6.76 0.49
C ASP A 73 4.59 -5.71 -0.62
N GLY A 74 5.57 -5.62 -1.53
CA GLY A 74 5.48 -4.72 -2.70
C GLY A 74 4.31 -5.04 -3.62
N THR A 75 4.03 -6.33 -3.87
CA THR A 75 2.85 -6.75 -4.64
C THR A 75 1.55 -6.38 -3.90
N MET A 76 1.52 -6.56 -2.56
CA MET A 76 0.38 -6.15 -1.74
C MET A 76 0.13 -4.65 -1.82
N LEU A 77 1.18 -3.82 -1.75
CA LEU A 77 1.06 -2.36 -1.88
C LEU A 77 0.49 -1.98 -3.25
N ASN A 78 1.05 -2.52 -4.33
CA ASN A 78 0.57 -2.26 -5.68
C ASN A 78 -0.91 -2.67 -5.85
N CYS A 79 -1.28 -3.87 -5.42
CA CYS A 79 -2.66 -4.34 -5.45
C CYS A 79 -3.58 -3.48 -4.57
N SER A 80 -3.11 -3.03 -3.41
CA SER A 80 -3.88 -2.18 -2.51
C SER A 80 -4.20 -0.83 -3.15
N GLN A 81 -3.23 -0.18 -3.79
CA GLN A 81 -3.46 1.06 -4.53
C GLN A 81 -4.41 0.87 -5.71
N LYS A 82 -4.16 -0.17 -6.51
CA LYS A 82 -4.86 -0.42 -7.76
C LYS A 82 -6.31 -0.89 -7.57
N TYR A 83 -6.55 -1.75 -6.59
CA TYR A 83 -7.82 -2.43 -6.36
C TYR A 83 -8.43 -2.17 -4.98
N GLY A 84 -7.62 -2.22 -3.91
CA GLY A 84 -8.07 -2.03 -2.53
C GLY A 84 -8.65 -0.65 -2.29
N SER A 85 -8.07 0.39 -2.88
CA SER A 85 -8.60 1.76 -2.86
C SER A 85 -10.00 1.90 -3.47
N LYS A 86 -10.46 0.90 -4.22
CA LYS A 86 -11.80 0.81 -4.81
C LYS A 86 -12.75 -0.11 -4.03
N GLY A 87 -12.30 -0.60 -2.87
CA GLY A 87 -13.11 -1.39 -1.95
C GLY A 87 -13.07 -2.90 -2.15
N ILE A 88 -12.19 -3.43 -3.02
CA ILE A 88 -12.02 -4.87 -3.17
C ILE A 88 -11.16 -5.39 -2.00
N PRO A 89 -11.63 -6.39 -1.22
CA PRO A 89 -10.80 -7.05 -0.23
C PRO A 89 -9.60 -7.75 -0.90
N ILE A 90 -8.46 -7.76 -0.23
CA ILE A 90 -7.23 -8.36 -0.76
C ILE A 90 -6.71 -9.42 0.20
N LEU A 91 -6.34 -10.58 -0.34
CA LEU A 91 -5.66 -11.65 0.36
C LEU A 91 -4.24 -11.78 -0.21
N GLY A 92 -3.22 -11.67 0.63
CA GLY A 92 -1.83 -11.81 0.23
C GLY A 92 -1.33 -13.25 0.33
N ILE A 93 -0.74 -13.78 -0.75
CA ILE A 93 -0.04 -15.06 -0.76
C ILE A 93 1.45 -14.80 -0.99
N ASN A 94 2.26 -15.15 0.01
CA ASN A 94 3.70 -14.96 -0.01
C ASN A 94 4.40 -16.04 -0.84
N LEU A 95 5.53 -15.68 -1.45
CA LEU A 95 6.37 -16.59 -2.23
C LEU A 95 7.56 -17.17 -1.44
N GLY A 96 7.79 -16.70 -0.22
CA GLY A 96 8.97 -17.07 0.55
C GLY A 96 8.95 -16.57 1.98
N LYS A 97 9.73 -15.55 2.30
CA LYS A 97 9.78 -14.99 3.66
C LYS A 97 8.50 -14.23 3.97
N ARG A 98 7.86 -14.50 5.09
CA ARG A 98 6.69 -13.75 5.57
C ARG A 98 7.02 -12.26 5.60
N GLY A 99 6.19 -11.46 4.95
CA GLY A 99 6.16 -10.02 5.06
C GLY A 99 5.26 -9.55 6.20
N PHE A 100 5.07 -8.25 6.29
CA PHE A 100 4.12 -7.62 7.23
C PHE A 100 2.69 -7.58 6.70
N LEU A 101 2.51 -7.73 5.37
CA LEU A 101 1.22 -7.58 4.69
C LEU A 101 0.68 -8.87 4.08
N THR A 102 1.51 -9.90 3.93
CA THR A 102 1.12 -11.16 3.30
C THR A 102 0.79 -12.23 4.34
N ASP A 103 -0.36 -12.91 4.17
CA ASP A 103 -0.97 -13.75 5.21
C ASP A 103 -0.69 -15.25 5.06
N ILE A 104 -0.63 -15.76 3.81
CA ILE A 104 -0.60 -17.20 3.52
C ILE A 104 0.76 -17.57 2.94
N ALA A 105 1.41 -18.56 3.55
CA ALA A 105 2.62 -19.18 3.01
C ALA A 105 2.28 -20.25 1.94
N PRO A 106 3.21 -20.57 1.02
CA PRO A 106 2.94 -21.48 -0.09
C PRO A 106 2.45 -22.87 0.35
N ASP A 107 2.97 -23.40 1.44
CA ASP A 107 2.59 -24.69 2.02
C ASP A 107 1.21 -24.70 2.68
N GLU A 108 0.68 -23.54 3.04
CA GLU A 108 -0.64 -23.38 3.66
C GLU A 108 -1.76 -23.10 2.66
N ILE A 109 -1.44 -22.83 1.39
CA ILE A 109 -2.41 -22.34 0.37
C ILE A 109 -3.67 -23.22 0.32
N THR A 110 -3.52 -24.53 0.17
CA THR A 110 -4.66 -25.44 -0.03
C THR A 110 -5.65 -25.37 1.13
N THR A 111 -5.16 -25.39 2.36
CA THR A 111 -6.04 -25.40 3.54
C THR A 111 -6.64 -24.04 3.80
N ARG A 112 -5.81 -22.99 3.79
CA ARG A 112 -6.23 -21.63 4.13
C ARG A 112 -7.15 -21.03 3.08
N LEU A 113 -6.88 -21.25 1.79
CA LEU A 113 -7.72 -20.73 0.71
C LEU A 113 -9.14 -21.32 0.76
N ILE A 114 -9.27 -22.60 1.05
CA ILE A 114 -10.58 -23.25 1.23
C ILE A 114 -11.32 -22.65 2.42
N ASP A 115 -10.64 -22.38 3.54
CA ASP A 115 -11.25 -21.74 4.70
C ASP A 115 -11.72 -20.31 4.38
N VAL A 116 -10.91 -19.52 3.66
CA VAL A 116 -11.29 -18.17 3.20
C VAL A 116 -12.51 -18.23 2.30
N VAL A 117 -12.54 -19.12 1.28
CA VAL A 117 -13.71 -19.29 0.39
C VAL A 117 -14.97 -19.66 1.16
N LYS A 118 -14.84 -20.40 2.24
CA LYS A 118 -15.95 -20.77 3.14
C LYS A 118 -16.33 -19.68 4.14
N GLY A 119 -15.68 -18.52 4.11
CA GLY A 119 -15.94 -17.39 5.00
C GLY A 119 -15.29 -17.47 6.37
N LYS A 120 -14.25 -18.32 6.55
CA LYS A 120 -13.49 -18.43 7.78
C LYS A 120 -12.24 -17.56 7.71
N PHE A 121 -12.39 -16.26 7.94
CA PHE A 121 -11.30 -15.28 7.98
C PHE A 121 -11.66 -14.12 8.90
N VAL A 122 -10.68 -13.33 9.24
CA VAL A 122 -10.83 -12.05 9.95
C VAL A 122 -10.49 -10.93 8.97
N GLU A 123 -11.35 -9.92 8.87
CA GLU A 123 -11.07 -8.72 8.08
C GLU A 123 -10.14 -7.79 8.87
N ASP A 124 -9.04 -7.39 8.24
CA ASP A 124 -8.14 -6.36 8.73
C ASP A 124 -8.34 -5.09 7.91
N LYS A 125 -8.96 -4.07 8.51
CA LYS A 125 -9.26 -2.81 7.83
C LYS A 125 -8.08 -1.86 7.93
N ARG A 126 -7.64 -1.35 6.79
CA ARG A 126 -6.56 -0.39 6.65
C ARG A 126 -7.10 0.88 5.98
N PHE A 127 -6.50 2.03 6.27
CA PHE A 127 -6.83 3.27 5.57
C PHE A 127 -5.64 3.76 4.74
N PHE A 128 -5.92 4.60 3.77
CA PHE A 128 -4.93 5.28 2.95
C PHE A 128 -4.76 6.71 3.41
N LEU A 129 -3.53 7.23 3.34
CA LEU A 129 -3.31 8.66 3.27
C LEU A 129 -3.74 9.14 1.89
N GLU A 130 -4.47 10.24 1.85
CA GLU A 130 -4.75 10.98 0.63
C GLU A 130 -4.01 12.32 0.68
N ALA A 131 -3.20 12.61 -0.33
CA ALA A 131 -2.46 13.85 -0.39
C ALA A 131 -2.77 14.63 -1.67
N SER A 132 -3.00 15.92 -1.51
CA SER A 132 -3.16 16.89 -2.60
C SER A 132 -1.95 17.81 -2.65
N LEU A 133 -1.45 18.07 -3.85
CA LEU A 133 -0.30 18.95 -4.08
C LEU A 133 -0.77 20.19 -4.85
N LYS A 134 -0.38 21.36 -4.37
CA LYS A 134 -0.69 22.63 -5.07
C LYS A 134 -0.18 22.59 -6.51
N GLY A 135 -1.06 22.84 -7.46
CA GLY A 135 -0.74 22.79 -8.89
C GLY A 135 -0.92 21.43 -9.56
N HIS A 136 -1.21 20.38 -8.82
CA HIS A 136 -1.56 19.06 -9.35
C HIS A 136 -3.07 18.82 -9.30
N LYS A 137 -3.63 18.21 -10.35
CA LYS A 137 -5.09 18.01 -10.47
C LYS A 137 -5.60 16.76 -9.78
N GLN A 138 -4.73 15.79 -9.53
CA GLN A 138 -5.10 14.51 -8.95
C GLN A 138 -4.55 14.38 -7.55
N ASN A 139 -5.38 13.88 -6.64
CA ASN A 139 -4.93 13.43 -5.35
C ASN A 139 -4.24 12.06 -5.51
N LEU A 140 -3.18 11.86 -4.77
CA LEU A 140 -2.45 10.60 -4.70
C LEU A 140 -2.71 9.95 -3.35
N ILE A 141 -2.67 8.63 -3.31
CA ILE A 141 -2.93 7.84 -2.11
C ILE A 141 -1.70 6.99 -1.76
N ALA A 142 -1.53 6.73 -0.46
CA ALA A 142 -0.50 5.84 0.05
C ALA A 142 -1.05 4.98 1.19
N LEU A 143 -0.77 3.68 1.15
CA LEU A 143 -1.10 2.76 2.25
C LEU A 143 -0.04 2.84 3.36
N ASN A 144 1.24 2.97 3.00
CA ASN A 144 2.33 3.12 3.96
C ASN A 144 2.57 4.60 4.30
N GLU A 145 3.18 5.36 3.37
CA GLU A 145 3.65 6.72 3.66
C GLU A 145 3.66 7.65 2.46
N VAL A 146 3.61 8.93 2.79
CA VAL A 146 3.96 10.05 1.92
C VAL A 146 5.23 10.69 2.49
N VAL A 147 6.27 10.84 1.65
CA VAL A 147 7.55 11.43 2.05
C VAL A 147 7.78 12.73 1.31
N ILE A 148 8.06 13.79 2.07
CA ILE A 148 8.48 15.09 1.53
C ILE A 148 9.97 15.23 1.82
N HIS A 149 10.82 15.42 0.79
CA HIS A 149 12.27 15.51 0.94
C HIS A 149 12.90 16.43 -0.12
N SER A 150 14.16 16.80 0.09
CA SER A 150 14.87 17.71 -0.81
C SER A 150 15.14 17.14 -2.22
N GLY A 151 15.12 15.83 -2.37
CA GLY A 151 15.54 15.17 -3.62
C GLY A 151 17.06 15.19 -3.88
N ALA A 152 17.84 15.87 -3.04
CA ALA A 152 19.28 15.99 -3.15
C ALA A 152 19.99 15.61 -1.85
N ILE A 153 21.20 15.06 -1.97
CA ILE A 153 22.01 14.67 -0.81
C ILE A 153 22.49 15.92 -0.07
N ALA A 154 22.42 15.88 1.27
CA ALA A 154 22.89 16.93 2.19
C ALA A 154 22.22 18.30 1.99
N GLN A 155 21.00 18.32 1.48
CA GLN A 155 20.21 19.55 1.34
C GLN A 155 18.97 19.47 2.25
N LEU A 156 18.88 20.42 3.19
CA LEU A 156 17.72 20.50 4.09
C LEU A 156 16.57 21.26 3.42
N ILE A 157 15.36 20.76 3.63
CA ILE A 157 14.13 21.54 3.41
C ILE A 157 13.77 22.28 4.70
N GLU A 158 13.15 23.44 4.55
CA GLU A 158 12.58 24.18 5.65
C GLU A 158 11.08 24.31 5.44
N PHE A 159 10.30 23.89 6.43
CA PHE A 159 8.85 23.84 6.32
C PHE A 159 8.14 24.22 7.62
N ASN A 160 6.91 24.73 7.47
CA ASN A 160 5.93 24.83 8.53
C ASN A 160 4.99 23.64 8.51
N LEU A 161 4.75 23.06 9.69
CA LEU A 161 3.74 22.01 9.87
C LEU A 161 2.49 22.62 10.53
N PHE A 162 1.33 22.28 9.98
CA PHE A 162 0.03 22.59 10.54
C PHE A 162 -0.78 21.29 10.69
N ILE A 163 -1.54 21.17 11.78
CA ILE A 163 -2.49 20.09 12.02
C ILE A 163 -3.84 20.73 12.31
N ASN A 164 -4.86 20.40 11.51
CA ASN A 164 -6.20 20.98 11.59
C ASN A 164 -6.16 22.52 11.59
N ASP A 165 -5.34 23.08 10.67
CA ASP A 165 -5.06 24.52 10.49
C ASP A 165 -4.33 25.22 11.67
N HIS A 166 -3.98 24.49 12.72
CA HIS A 166 -3.16 25.03 13.80
C HIS A 166 -1.69 24.85 13.50
N PHE A 167 -0.91 25.93 13.60
CA PHE A 167 0.54 25.88 13.49
C PHE A 167 1.14 25.02 14.62
N VAL A 168 1.99 24.07 14.28
CA VAL A 168 2.64 23.18 15.23
C VAL A 168 4.10 23.59 15.45
N TYR A 169 4.87 23.58 14.36
CA TYR A 169 6.29 24.00 14.39
C TYR A 169 6.81 24.36 13.00
N ARG A 170 7.94 25.06 13.01
CA ARG A 170 8.82 25.26 11.87
C ARG A 170 10.08 24.43 12.05
N GLN A 171 10.50 23.73 11.01
CA GLN A 171 11.63 22.80 11.09
C GLN A 171 12.49 22.82 9.82
N LYS A 172 13.81 22.58 10.03
CA LYS A 172 14.77 22.22 8.98
C LYS A 172 15.13 20.74 9.14
N ALA A 173 15.00 19.96 8.07
CA ALA A 173 15.26 18.53 8.05
C ALA A 173 15.57 18.08 6.62
N ASP A 174 16.12 16.87 6.43
CA ASP A 174 16.24 16.27 5.10
C ASP A 174 14.85 16.00 4.50
N GLY A 175 13.85 15.77 5.33
CA GLY A 175 12.47 15.54 4.93
C GLY A 175 11.51 15.32 6.09
N LEU A 176 10.29 14.97 5.73
CA LEU A 176 9.22 14.57 6.64
C LEU A 176 8.53 13.33 6.08
N ILE A 177 8.44 12.27 6.88
CA ILE A 177 7.65 11.08 6.59
C ILE A 177 6.31 11.21 7.29
N VAL A 178 5.22 11.11 6.54
CA VAL A 178 3.85 11.01 7.05
C VAL A 178 3.34 9.62 6.74
N ASN A 179 3.08 8.81 7.76
CA ASN A 179 2.73 7.40 7.56
C ASN A 179 1.49 6.96 8.31
N THR A 180 0.83 5.94 7.76
CA THR A 180 -0.21 5.15 8.43
C THR A 180 0.40 4.19 9.45
N PRO A 181 -0.39 3.53 10.30
CA PRO A 181 0.11 2.42 11.12
C PRO A 181 0.72 1.29 10.29
N THR A 182 0.19 1.03 9.09
CA THR A 182 0.76 0.04 8.16
C THR A 182 2.19 0.43 7.77
N GLY A 183 2.43 1.67 7.41
CA GLY A 183 3.75 2.20 7.05
C GLY A 183 4.70 2.37 8.22
N SER A 184 4.24 2.21 9.48
CA SER A 184 5.11 2.36 10.65
C SER A 184 6.26 1.34 10.71
N THR A 185 6.13 0.21 10.01
CA THR A 185 7.17 -0.81 9.88
C THR A 185 7.96 -0.73 8.57
N ALA A 186 7.65 0.26 7.71
CA ALA A 186 8.32 0.54 6.45
C ALA A 186 9.41 1.64 6.61
N TYR A 187 9.44 2.61 5.72
CA TYR A 187 10.48 3.64 5.72
C TYR A 187 10.49 4.51 7.00
N SER A 188 9.31 4.73 7.60
CA SER A 188 9.19 5.45 8.86
C SER A 188 10.01 4.83 9.99
N LEU A 189 10.10 3.49 10.07
CA LEU A 189 10.91 2.80 11.07
C LEU A 189 12.40 3.14 10.92
N SER A 190 12.91 3.17 9.68
CA SER A 190 14.28 3.58 9.39
C SER A 190 14.53 5.05 9.72
N GLY A 191 13.51 5.90 9.61
CA GLY A 191 13.54 7.30 10.01
C GLY A 191 13.41 7.56 11.52
N GLY A 192 13.35 6.50 12.36
CA GLY A 192 13.20 6.62 13.81
C GLY A 192 11.75 6.83 14.27
N GLY A 193 10.77 6.58 13.41
CA GLY A 193 9.36 6.60 13.76
C GLY A 193 8.96 5.44 14.69
N PRO A 194 7.90 5.59 15.49
CA PRO A 194 7.39 4.52 16.34
C PRO A 194 6.68 3.43 15.53
N ILE A 195 6.74 2.19 16.01
CA ILE A 195 5.88 1.13 15.52
C ILE A 195 4.48 1.34 16.09
N VAL A 196 3.49 1.42 15.20
CA VAL A 196 2.08 1.61 15.56
C VAL A 196 1.29 0.38 15.12
N HIS A 197 0.52 -0.20 16.07
CA HIS A 197 -0.33 -1.35 15.74
C HIS A 197 -1.38 -0.95 14.71
N PRO A 198 -1.62 -1.76 13.65
CA PRO A 198 -2.55 -1.42 12.57
C PRO A 198 -3.97 -1.10 12.99
N GLY A 199 -4.43 -1.64 14.10
CA GLY A 199 -5.75 -1.35 14.67
C GLY A 199 -5.85 0.01 15.40
N VAL A 200 -4.81 0.86 15.38
CA VAL A 200 -4.84 2.19 15.97
C VAL A 200 -5.12 3.23 14.88
N ASP A 201 -6.18 4.00 15.05
CA ASP A 201 -6.54 5.08 14.11
C ASP A 201 -5.63 6.32 14.32
N ALA A 202 -4.41 6.24 13.79
CA ALA A 202 -3.40 7.28 13.96
C ALA A 202 -2.61 7.52 12.67
N ILE A 203 -2.03 8.71 12.56
CA ILE A 203 -1.01 9.08 11.57
C ILE A 203 0.24 9.46 12.33
N THR A 204 1.40 9.01 11.87
CA THR A 204 2.69 9.39 12.42
C THR A 204 3.40 10.37 11.48
N LEU A 205 4.03 11.39 12.06
CA LEU A 205 4.86 12.37 11.37
C LEU A 205 6.28 12.27 11.91
N SER A 206 7.19 11.78 11.10
CA SER A 206 8.59 11.54 11.50
C SER A 206 9.53 12.43 10.68
N PRO A 207 10.12 13.50 11.27
CA PRO A 207 11.14 14.30 10.59
C PRO A 207 12.39 13.47 10.33
N MET A 208 12.94 13.60 9.12
CA MET A 208 14.17 12.91 8.70
C MET A 208 15.38 13.78 9.00
N PHE A 209 16.31 13.29 9.81
CA PHE A 209 17.56 13.99 10.17
C PHE A 209 17.34 15.48 10.48
N PRO A 210 16.48 15.80 11.46
CA PRO A 210 16.17 17.19 11.82
C PRO A 210 17.38 17.91 12.38
N GLN A 211 17.54 19.19 12.02
CA GLN A 211 18.62 20.03 12.55
C GLN A 211 18.45 20.34 14.06
N SER A 212 17.23 20.21 14.58
CA SER A 212 16.93 20.42 16.00
C SER A 212 17.30 19.22 16.85
N LEU A 213 17.98 19.45 17.99
CA LEU A 213 18.36 18.40 18.94
C LEU A 213 17.17 17.75 19.69
N SER A 214 16.00 18.40 19.70
CA SER A 214 14.81 17.96 20.43
C SER A 214 13.63 17.57 19.55
N SER A 215 13.88 17.22 18.30
CA SER A 215 12.81 16.80 17.39
C SER A 215 12.43 15.35 17.63
N SER A 216 11.14 15.12 17.87
CA SER A 216 10.57 13.78 18.05
C SER A 216 9.43 13.56 17.05
N PRO A 217 9.17 12.31 16.62
CA PRO A 217 7.99 11.99 15.85
C PRO A 217 6.71 12.38 16.59
N LEU A 218 5.71 12.86 15.85
CA LEU A 218 4.38 13.14 16.37
C LEU A 218 3.41 12.03 15.94
N VAL A 219 2.49 11.68 16.84
CA VAL A 219 1.37 10.79 16.54
C VAL A 219 0.08 11.59 16.69
N VAL A 220 -0.74 11.60 15.66
CA VAL A 220 -2.01 12.33 15.61
C VAL A 220 -3.14 11.40 15.21
N ARG A 221 -4.38 11.83 15.33
CA ARG A 221 -5.55 11.04 14.92
C ARG A 221 -5.56 10.82 13.40
N ALA A 222 -6.09 9.69 12.96
CA ALA A 222 -6.20 9.35 11.52
C ALA A 222 -7.06 10.33 10.71
N ASP A 223 -8.03 11.00 11.35
CA ASP A 223 -8.91 12.02 10.75
C ASP A 223 -8.29 13.43 10.74
N SER A 224 -7.03 13.58 11.13
CA SER A 224 -6.35 14.88 11.14
C SER A 224 -6.02 15.35 9.73
N PHE A 225 -6.27 16.64 9.45
CA PHE A 225 -5.78 17.31 8.26
C PHE A 225 -4.36 17.83 8.49
N ILE A 226 -3.41 17.36 7.69
CA ILE A 226 -1.99 17.72 7.81
C ILE A 226 -1.63 18.60 6.63
N ARG A 227 -1.08 19.79 6.92
CA ARG A 227 -0.61 20.73 5.90
C ARG A 227 0.86 21.05 6.14
N VAL A 228 1.65 20.89 5.08
CA VAL A 228 3.08 21.19 5.06
C VAL A 228 3.31 22.31 4.07
N GLU A 229 3.93 23.41 4.52
CA GLU A 229 4.28 24.57 3.69
C GLU A 229 5.80 24.71 3.62
N LEU A 230 6.36 24.62 2.43
CA LEU A 230 7.77 24.93 2.20
C LEU A 230 7.97 26.44 2.34
N ILE A 231 9.02 26.85 3.04
CA ILE A 231 9.25 28.27 3.35
C ILE A 231 10.04 28.97 2.25
N ASN A 232 10.96 28.27 1.61
CA ASN A 232 11.76 28.85 0.52
C ASN A 232 11.11 28.56 -0.83
N PRO A 233 10.59 29.58 -1.54
CA PRO A 233 9.89 29.39 -2.81
C PRO A 233 10.82 28.97 -3.97
N GLU A 234 12.12 29.18 -3.83
CA GLU A 234 13.11 28.75 -4.83
C GLU A 234 13.56 27.31 -4.64
N LEU A 235 13.27 26.73 -3.48
CA LEU A 235 13.66 25.36 -3.16
C LEU A 235 12.69 24.37 -3.81
N THR A 236 13.23 23.47 -4.61
CA THR A 236 12.47 22.33 -5.14
C THR A 236 12.55 21.20 -4.13
N ALA A 237 11.44 20.73 -3.66
CA ALA A 237 11.33 19.49 -2.89
C ALA A 237 10.61 18.42 -3.73
N GLN A 238 10.77 17.18 -3.32
CA GLN A 238 10.07 16.03 -3.91
C GLN A 238 9.07 15.48 -2.91
N VAL A 239 7.95 14.99 -3.44
CA VAL A 239 6.96 14.23 -2.67
C VAL A 239 6.88 12.86 -3.27
N SER A 240 7.21 11.84 -2.48
CA SER A 240 7.15 10.43 -2.89
C SER A 240 6.00 9.73 -2.19
N PHE A 241 5.36 8.83 -2.93
CA PHE A 241 4.27 7.97 -2.48
C PHE A 241 4.72 6.51 -2.63
N GLU A 242 4.80 5.78 -1.52
CA GLU A 242 5.21 4.35 -1.51
C GLU A 242 6.56 4.11 -2.22
N SER A 243 7.44 5.08 -2.26
CA SER A 243 8.71 5.04 -3.02
C SER A 243 8.58 4.85 -4.54
N GLU A 244 7.37 4.83 -5.10
CA GLU A 244 7.14 4.57 -6.53
C GLU A 244 6.90 5.83 -7.36
N VAL A 245 6.22 6.83 -6.79
CA VAL A 245 5.88 8.08 -7.49
C VAL A 245 6.54 9.25 -6.80
N SER A 246 7.37 9.99 -7.51
CA SER A 246 7.98 11.23 -7.02
C SER A 246 7.53 12.42 -7.85
N LEU A 247 6.99 13.43 -7.19
CA LEU A 247 6.57 14.70 -7.78
C LEU A 247 7.39 15.84 -7.25
N ASN A 248 7.81 16.75 -8.13
CA ASN A 248 8.51 17.96 -7.74
C ASN A 248 7.49 19.02 -7.28
N ILE A 249 7.76 19.62 -6.14
CA ILE A 249 6.98 20.74 -5.60
C ILE A 249 7.91 21.95 -5.39
N LYS A 250 7.33 23.14 -5.48
CA LYS A 250 7.99 24.39 -5.12
C LYS A 250 7.27 25.03 -3.95
N GLY A 251 8.00 25.79 -3.15
CA GLY A 251 7.48 26.54 -2.02
C GLY A 251 6.50 27.67 -2.41
#